data_a9b640c07f45e02732578d68dcbf5601
#
_entry.id   a9b640c07f45e02732578d68dcbf5601
#
_cell.length_a   1.000
_cell.length_b   1.000
_cell.length_c   1.000
_cell.angle_alpha   90.00
_cell.angle_beta   90.00
_cell.angle_gamma   90.00
#
_symmetry.space_group_name_H-M   'P 1'
#
loop_
_entity.id
_entity.type
_entity.pdbx_description
1 polymer ?
#
loop_
_entity_poly.entity_id
_entity_poly.type
_entity_poly.pdbx_seq_one_letter_code
_entity_poly.pdbx_strand_id
1 'polypeptide(L)'
;MSSSVIQPGDIREVAVIGLGLMGSGIAELIARSGRRVDAIETNQSFLDQGMVRLRASLDRAVSRGKLTDTARDEILARVRPTDDIATGVADADLVIEAIPERIELKKTLFAQLDEACRADAILATNTSSLSITEIAGGTRYPARVAGLHFFNPAPVMKLVEVISTVLTPPEIAETLALLSRDLGKTPVGVGDRAGFIVNALLLPYLNHAVHLLETAQATREDIDKAVTVGLGLPMGPLTLLDLIGLDTCLAILETLQDEFGGTRYVPAPLLRKLCDARLFGRKSGRGFYDYRRQSTAADHQLAPVPAEVALIRQQDGWLDELASRITGVGISVVPQPSDETGLIIVAADPRHRVLDAALAAGHPAEVVGIHFVAAGNGKPGLAELVLPDVTAAGTAAKAAALAARIGLNVVISRDRPGFIVEALAYAQYNDAVRMFQDGYAGLADIDTAMMLGCGYPRGPLQMLDEASAANVVSVLDAMHAATGDPELIPVPLLAEYATAGNLFRAGAGG
;
A
#
# COMPACT_ATOMS: atom_id res chain seq x y z
N MET A 1 -25.79 25.89 17.00
CA MET A 1 -24.63 26.73 17.36
C MET A 1 -23.70 26.72 16.17
N SER A 2 -23.28 27.89 15.65
CA SER A 2 -22.28 27.95 14.57
C SER A 2 -20.98 27.46 15.18
N SER A 3 -20.56 26.23 14.86
CA SER A 3 -19.28 25.70 15.28
C SER A 3 -18.19 26.42 14.45
N SER A 4 -17.42 27.26 15.10
CA SER A 4 -16.23 27.86 14.49
C SER A 4 -15.07 26.85 14.52
N VAL A 5 -14.20 26.92 13.50
CA VAL A 5 -12.95 26.15 13.48
C VAL A 5 -12.12 26.51 14.72
N ILE A 6 -11.78 25.50 15.53
CA ILE A 6 -10.92 25.68 16.70
C ILE A 6 -9.46 25.75 16.23
N GLN A 7 -8.72 26.76 16.69
CA GLN A 7 -7.33 26.89 16.32
C GLN A 7 -6.45 25.90 17.10
N PRO A 8 -5.35 25.37 16.52
CA PRO A 8 -4.48 24.42 17.19
C PRO A 8 -3.96 24.86 18.57
N GLY A 9 -3.76 26.17 18.75
CA GLY A 9 -3.32 26.75 20.02
C GLY A 9 -4.35 26.73 21.15
N ASP A 10 -5.62 26.52 20.81
CA ASP A 10 -6.72 26.42 21.77
C ASP A 10 -6.90 24.98 22.30
N ILE A 11 -6.38 23.98 21.59
CA ILE A 11 -6.33 22.58 22.03
C ILE A 11 -5.08 22.40 22.89
N ARG A 12 -5.24 22.40 24.21
CA ARG A 12 -4.13 22.36 25.18
C ARG A 12 -4.13 21.12 26.06
N GLU A 13 -5.30 20.65 26.43
CA GLU A 13 -5.53 19.47 27.25
C GLU A 13 -6.01 18.32 26.35
N VAL A 14 -5.21 17.26 26.20
CA VAL A 14 -5.55 16.13 25.33
C VAL A 14 -5.54 14.85 26.16
N ALA A 15 -6.64 14.09 26.10
CA ALA A 15 -6.69 12.75 26.69
C ALA A 15 -6.39 11.69 25.63
N VAL A 16 -5.54 10.73 25.96
CA VAL A 16 -5.26 9.57 25.12
C VAL A 16 -5.64 8.30 25.85
N ILE A 17 -6.60 7.54 25.30
CA ILE A 17 -7.16 6.35 25.95
C ILE A 17 -6.65 5.09 25.24
N GLY A 18 -6.05 4.19 26.03
CA GLY A 18 -5.36 3.01 25.54
C GLY A 18 -3.90 3.31 25.24
N LEU A 19 -2.97 2.88 26.10
CA LEU A 19 -1.54 3.09 25.97
C LEU A 19 -0.81 1.87 25.37
N GLY A 20 -1.47 1.19 24.43
CA GLY A 20 -0.84 0.19 23.58
C GLY A 20 0.24 0.81 22.69
N LEU A 21 0.59 0.10 21.62
CA LEU A 21 1.62 0.55 20.67
C LEU A 21 1.27 1.91 20.04
N MET A 22 0.02 2.09 19.60
CA MET A 22 -0.42 3.34 19.00
C MET A 22 -0.60 4.46 20.01
N GLY A 23 -1.37 4.23 21.08
CA GLY A 23 -1.69 5.27 22.04
C GLY A 23 -0.48 5.82 22.79
N SER A 24 0.51 4.98 23.16
CA SER A 24 1.75 5.50 23.73
C SER A 24 2.54 6.39 22.76
N GLY A 25 2.54 6.05 21.46
CA GLY A 25 3.15 6.88 20.43
C GLY A 25 2.38 8.18 20.14
N ILE A 26 1.05 8.14 20.21
CA ILE A 26 0.19 9.34 20.07
C ILE A 26 0.40 10.26 21.28
N ALA A 27 0.38 9.73 22.50
CA ALA A 27 0.63 10.50 23.71
C ALA A 27 2.02 11.18 23.67
N GLU A 28 3.05 10.46 23.25
CA GLU A 28 4.38 11.02 23.01
C GLU A 28 4.34 12.17 22.00
N LEU A 29 3.68 11.99 20.85
CA LEU A 29 3.59 13.00 19.81
C LEU A 29 2.92 14.28 20.32
N ILE A 30 1.79 14.14 21.00
CA ILE A 30 1.06 15.27 21.59
C ILE A 30 1.90 15.99 22.65
N ALA A 31 2.54 15.25 23.57
CA ALA A 31 3.39 15.85 24.60
C ALA A 31 4.62 16.58 24.03
N ARG A 32 5.19 16.08 22.91
CA ARG A 32 6.28 16.74 22.17
C ARG A 32 5.87 18.11 21.58
N SER A 33 4.60 18.31 21.25
CA SER A 33 4.09 19.59 20.75
C SER A 33 3.88 20.65 21.85
N GLY A 34 4.16 20.29 23.11
CA GLY A 34 4.01 21.20 24.26
C GLY A 34 2.67 21.12 24.97
N ARG A 35 1.75 20.27 24.49
CA ARG A 35 0.42 20.04 25.09
C ARG A 35 0.50 19.14 26.32
N ARG A 36 -0.46 19.28 27.23
CA ARG A 36 -0.65 18.35 28.32
C ARG A 36 -1.42 17.13 27.86
N VAL A 37 -1.06 15.96 28.39
CA VAL A 37 -1.64 14.69 27.99
C VAL A 37 -2.08 13.91 29.22
N ASP A 38 -3.36 13.63 29.33
CA ASP A 38 -3.87 12.62 30.24
C ASP A 38 -3.80 11.25 29.54
N ALA A 39 -2.88 10.42 30.02
CA ALA A 39 -2.61 9.11 29.45
C ALA A 39 -3.39 8.05 30.24
N ILE A 40 -4.44 7.49 29.63
CA ILE A 40 -5.47 6.72 30.31
C ILE A 40 -5.41 5.25 29.94
N GLU A 41 -5.47 4.37 30.95
CA GLU A 41 -5.60 2.92 30.78
C GLU A 41 -6.59 2.32 31.78
N THR A 42 -7.04 1.11 31.51
CA THR A 42 -8.06 0.42 32.33
C THR A 42 -7.57 -0.04 33.69
N ASN A 43 -6.27 -0.14 33.90
CA ASN A 43 -5.66 -0.53 35.16
C ASN A 43 -4.18 -0.12 35.25
N GLN A 44 -3.65 -0.09 36.47
CA GLN A 44 -2.27 0.31 36.77
C GLN A 44 -1.21 -0.50 35.99
N SER A 45 -1.41 -1.81 35.80
CA SER A 45 -0.42 -2.66 35.12
C SER A 45 -0.28 -2.28 33.63
N PHE A 46 -1.39 -2.02 32.92
CA PHE A 46 -1.33 -1.57 31.53
C PHE A 46 -0.81 -0.13 31.42
N LEU A 47 -1.16 0.71 32.39
CA LEU A 47 -0.65 2.07 32.49
C LEU A 47 0.89 2.09 32.60
N ASP A 48 1.44 1.30 33.52
CA ASP A 48 2.89 1.18 33.72
C ASP A 48 3.59 0.69 32.43
N GLN A 49 3.02 -0.32 31.76
CA GLN A 49 3.55 -0.82 30.50
C GLN A 49 3.50 0.26 29.39
N GLY A 50 2.44 1.05 29.32
CA GLY A 50 2.30 2.17 28.40
C GLY A 50 3.36 3.24 28.62
N MET A 51 3.56 3.64 29.89
CA MET A 51 4.59 4.61 30.27
C MET A 51 6.01 4.10 29.99
N VAL A 52 6.27 2.81 30.20
CA VAL A 52 7.55 2.18 29.81
C VAL A 52 7.78 2.28 28.31
N ARG A 53 6.76 2.01 27.47
CA ARG A 53 6.88 2.13 26.01
C ARG A 53 7.18 3.57 25.59
N LEU A 54 6.45 4.53 26.15
CA LEU A 54 6.62 5.96 25.86
C LEU A 54 8.04 6.41 26.24
N ARG A 55 8.50 6.12 27.46
CA ARG A 55 9.86 6.44 27.90
C ARG A 55 10.92 5.79 27.00
N ALA A 56 10.78 4.50 26.69
CA ALA A 56 11.72 3.79 25.82
C ALA A 56 11.79 4.39 24.39
N SER A 57 10.68 4.93 23.88
CA SER A 57 10.67 5.64 22.61
C SER A 57 11.45 6.96 22.67
N LEU A 58 11.26 7.74 23.73
CA LEU A 58 11.99 8.99 23.96
C LEU A 58 13.49 8.72 24.19
N ASP A 59 13.85 7.70 24.96
CA ASP A 59 15.26 7.32 25.20
C ASP A 59 15.96 6.90 23.89
N ARG A 60 15.26 6.19 22.99
CA ARG A 60 15.78 5.92 21.63
C ARG A 60 15.97 7.21 20.80
N ALA A 61 15.13 8.21 20.97
CA ALA A 61 15.30 9.50 20.29
C ALA A 61 16.52 10.26 20.85
N VAL A 62 16.75 10.21 22.14
CA VAL A 62 17.96 10.78 22.80
C VAL A 62 19.22 10.05 22.31
N SER A 63 19.25 8.72 22.34
CA SER A 63 20.40 7.92 21.91
C SER A 63 20.77 8.14 20.43
N ARG A 64 19.82 8.58 19.61
CA ARG A 64 20.03 8.94 18.18
C ARG A 64 20.32 10.44 17.97
N GLY A 65 20.50 11.21 19.04
CA GLY A 65 20.75 12.64 18.97
C GLY A 65 19.59 13.49 18.46
N LYS A 66 18.37 12.95 18.46
CA LYS A 66 17.15 13.65 18.03
C LYS A 66 16.48 14.46 19.13
N LEU A 67 16.80 14.16 20.40
CA LEU A 67 16.36 14.86 21.60
C LEU A 67 17.52 14.97 22.57
N THR A 68 17.46 15.99 23.46
CA THR A 68 18.30 16.07 24.66
C THR A 68 17.64 15.36 25.85
N ASP A 69 18.40 15.00 26.88
CA ASP A 69 17.84 14.46 28.12
C ASP A 69 16.85 15.42 28.77
N THR A 70 17.17 16.73 28.79
CA THR A 70 16.28 17.77 29.32
C THR A 70 14.96 17.80 28.54
N ALA A 71 14.99 17.79 27.21
CA ALA A 71 13.77 17.80 26.41
C ALA A 71 12.92 16.53 26.63
N ARG A 72 13.56 15.34 26.80
CA ARG A 72 12.86 14.12 27.19
C ARG A 72 12.12 14.30 28.50
N ASP A 73 12.80 14.81 29.52
CA ASP A 73 12.22 14.95 30.87
C ASP A 73 11.08 15.98 30.89
N GLU A 74 11.21 17.07 30.14
CA GLU A 74 10.13 18.04 29.93
C GLU A 74 8.91 17.42 29.24
N ILE A 75 9.11 16.57 28.21
CA ILE A 75 8.03 15.86 27.53
C ILE A 75 7.31 14.91 28.48
N LEU A 76 8.07 14.14 29.26
CA LEU A 76 7.52 13.23 30.28
C LEU A 76 6.71 13.98 31.34
N ALA A 77 7.15 15.16 31.75
CA ALA A 77 6.45 15.98 32.76
C ALA A 77 5.08 16.50 32.27
N ARG A 78 4.83 16.51 30.96
CA ARG A 78 3.53 16.88 30.38
C ARG A 78 2.53 15.72 30.34
N VAL A 79 2.98 14.48 30.60
CA VAL A 79 2.13 13.28 30.54
C VAL A 79 1.68 12.93 31.96
N ARG A 80 0.38 12.92 32.19
CA ARG A 80 -0.27 12.56 33.46
C ARG A 80 -0.91 11.19 33.31
N PRO A 81 -0.32 10.13 33.86
CA PRO A 81 -0.91 8.81 33.79
C PRO A 81 -2.07 8.68 34.80
N THR A 82 -3.19 8.08 34.35
CA THR A 82 -4.34 7.78 35.22
C THR A 82 -5.09 6.53 34.74
N ASP A 83 -5.70 5.81 35.68
CA ASP A 83 -6.62 4.70 35.42
C ASP A 83 -8.11 5.09 35.63
N ASP A 84 -8.37 6.36 35.93
CA ASP A 84 -9.70 6.92 36.02
C ASP A 84 -10.06 7.72 34.78
N ILE A 85 -10.95 7.17 33.95
CA ILE A 85 -11.41 7.80 32.71
C ILE A 85 -12.11 9.13 33.01
N ALA A 86 -13.02 9.15 33.99
CA ALA A 86 -13.83 10.34 34.25
C ALA A 86 -12.97 11.56 34.63
N THR A 87 -12.00 11.36 35.49
CA THR A 87 -11.06 12.41 35.88
C THR A 87 -10.13 12.81 34.72
N GLY A 88 -9.64 11.83 33.94
CA GLY A 88 -8.67 12.08 32.87
C GLY A 88 -9.26 12.79 31.64
N VAL A 89 -10.59 12.77 31.45
CA VAL A 89 -11.23 13.41 30.29
C VAL A 89 -12.02 14.68 30.64
N ALA A 90 -12.16 15.01 31.93
CA ALA A 90 -13.06 16.07 32.38
C ALA A 90 -12.73 17.44 31.80
N ASP A 91 -11.45 17.77 31.67
CA ASP A 91 -10.94 19.05 31.16
C ASP A 91 -10.42 18.97 29.72
N ALA A 92 -10.52 17.79 29.06
CA ALA A 92 -9.95 17.58 27.74
C ALA A 92 -10.64 18.42 26.66
N ASP A 93 -9.84 19.08 25.82
CA ASP A 93 -10.28 19.74 24.58
C ASP A 93 -10.45 18.72 23.46
N LEU A 94 -9.62 17.67 23.48
CA LEU A 94 -9.61 16.58 22.53
C LEU A 94 -9.35 15.26 23.25
N VAL A 95 -10.15 14.24 22.97
CA VAL A 95 -9.91 12.87 23.38
C VAL A 95 -9.53 12.05 22.15
N ILE A 96 -8.42 11.28 22.22
CA ILE A 96 -8.00 10.35 21.17
C ILE A 96 -8.04 8.93 21.73
N GLU A 97 -8.90 8.09 21.16
CA GLU A 97 -9.07 6.70 21.55
C GLU A 97 -8.17 5.80 20.69
N ALA A 98 -7.42 4.90 21.34
CA ALA A 98 -6.55 3.88 20.75
C ALA A 98 -6.62 2.52 21.47
N ILE A 99 -7.85 2.11 21.88
CA ILE A 99 -8.12 0.80 22.49
C ILE A 99 -8.20 -0.32 21.42
N PRO A 100 -8.28 -1.61 21.82
CA PRO A 100 -8.38 -2.72 20.87
C PRO A 100 -9.50 -2.56 19.85
N GLU A 101 -9.26 -3.03 18.61
CA GLU A 101 -10.10 -2.85 17.43
C GLU A 101 -11.35 -3.76 17.50
N ARG A 102 -12.30 -3.37 18.35
CA ARG A 102 -13.58 -4.06 18.57
C ARG A 102 -14.69 -3.02 18.70
N ILE A 103 -15.65 -3.06 17.78
CA ILE A 103 -16.72 -2.07 17.67
C ILE A 103 -17.50 -1.87 18.96
N GLU A 104 -17.87 -2.96 19.66
CA GLU A 104 -18.68 -2.88 20.89
C GLU A 104 -17.91 -2.24 22.05
N LEU A 105 -16.59 -2.45 22.12
CA LEU A 105 -15.74 -1.78 23.13
C LEU A 105 -15.68 -0.28 22.85
N LYS A 106 -15.50 0.11 21.60
CA LYS A 106 -15.42 1.52 21.21
C LYS A 106 -16.76 2.23 21.42
N LYS A 107 -17.89 1.61 21.04
CA LYS A 107 -19.25 2.16 21.29
C LYS A 107 -19.49 2.38 22.78
N THR A 108 -19.16 1.40 23.62
CA THR A 108 -19.28 1.51 25.08
C THR A 108 -18.43 2.65 25.62
N LEU A 109 -17.17 2.75 25.19
CA LEU A 109 -16.30 3.83 25.61
C LEU A 109 -16.80 5.19 25.18
N PHE A 110 -17.21 5.35 23.89
CA PHE A 110 -17.69 6.64 23.37
C PHE A 110 -18.96 7.11 24.07
N ALA A 111 -19.86 6.20 24.48
CA ALA A 111 -21.02 6.54 25.31
C ALA A 111 -20.59 7.08 26.70
N GLN A 112 -19.57 6.48 27.32
CA GLN A 112 -19.00 6.98 28.58
C GLN A 112 -18.32 8.34 28.42
N LEU A 113 -17.55 8.53 27.34
CA LEU A 113 -16.89 9.80 27.02
C LEU A 113 -17.90 10.92 26.77
N ASP A 114 -19.00 10.61 26.09
CA ASP A 114 -20.06 11.56 25.81
C ASP A 114 -20.74 12.10 27.08
N GLU A 115 -20.71 11.32 28.17
CA GLU A 115 -21.18 11.74 29.50
C GLU A 115 -20.13 12.47 30.33
N ALA A 116 -18.88 12.06 30.25
CA ALA A 116 -17.80 12.54 31.11
C ALA A 116 -17.09 13.79 30.59
N CYS A 117 -17.02 13.97 29.26
CA CYS A 117 -16.32 15.10 28.64
C CYS A 117 -17.19 16.36 28.60
N ARG A 118 -16.53 17.49 28.52
CA ARG A 118 -17.17 18.78 28.19
C ARG A 118 -17.92 18.66 26.87
N ALA A 119 -19.02 19.42 26.73
CA ALA A 119 -19.87 19.38 25.53
C ALA A 119 -19.18 19.83 24.25
N ASP A 120 -18.13 20.63 24.36
CA ASP A 120 -17.33 21.19 23.25
C ASP A 120 -16.05 20.38 22.95
N ALA A 121 -15.73 19.36 23.76
CA ALA A 121 -14.60 18.49 23.51
C ALA A 121 -14.78 17.66 22.22
N ILE A 122 -13.72 17.57 21.39
CA ILE A 122 -13.72 16.69 20.22
C ILE A 122 -13.39 15.27 20.66
N LEU A 123 -14.12 14.29 20.15
CA LEU A 123 -13.88 12.87 20.40
C LEU A 123 -13.35 12.21 19.11
N ALA A 124 -12.09 11.80 19.12
CA ALA A 124 -11.45 11.17 17.98
C ALA A 124 -11.13 9.70 18.23
N THR A 125 -11.36 8.84 17.25
CA THR A 125 -10.93 7.44 17.28
C THR A 125 -9.75 7.21 16.35
N ASN A 126 -8.77 6.40 16.77
CA ASN A 126 -7.64 5.98 15.93
C ASN A 126 -7.91 4.61 15.27
N THR A 127 -9.17 4.21 15.11
CA THR A 127 -9.52 2.99 14.38
C THR A 127 -8.92 2.98 12.97
N SER A 128 -8.62 1.81 12.44
CA SER A 128 -8.09 1.64 11.08
C SER A 128 -9.12 1.10 10.09
N SER A 129 -10.27 0.58 10.58
CA SER A 129 -11.19 -0.15 9.71
C SER A 129 -12.66 -0.14 10.19
N LEU A 130 -12.92 0.23 11.45
CA LEU A 130 -14.29 0.22 11.99
C LEU A 130 -15.07 1.48 11.61
N SER A 131 -16.39 1.36 11.42
CA SER A 131 -17.25 2.48 11.12
C SER A 131 -17.30 3.50 12.26
N ILE A 132 -16.81 4.70 11.99
CA ILE A 132 -16.83 5.82 12.93
C ILE A 132 -18.22 6.38 13.04
N THR A 133 -19.02 6.32 11.95
CA THR A 133 -20.42 6.69 11.95
C THR A 133 -21.24 5.83 12.93
N GLU A 134 -20.95 4.52 12.99
CA GLU A 134 -21.60 3.63 13.96
C GLU A 134 -21.22 3.97 15.41
N ILE A 135 -19.95 4.30 15.65
CA ILE A 135 -19.47 4.75 16.97
C ILE A 135 -20.16 6.08 17.35
N ALA A 136 -20.17 7.05 16.43
CA ALA A 136 -20.78 8.36 16.64
C ALA A 136 -22.28 8.29 16.92
N GLY A 137 -22.98 7.42 16.16
CA GLY A 137 -24.44 7.24 16.29
C GLY A 137 -24.89 6.73 17.67
N GLY A 138 -23.98 6.15 18.45
CA GLY A 138 -24.23 5.76 19.84
C GLY A 138 -24.08 6.86 20.88
N THR A 139 -23.67 8.08 20.48
CA THR A 139 -23.45 9.23 21.39
C THR A 139 -24.59 10.24 21.30
N ARG A 140 -24.76 11.08 22.35
CA ARG A 140 -25.75 12.19 22.37
C ARG A 140 -25.35 13.35 21.46
N TYR A 141 -24.04 13.53 21.23
CA TYR A 141 -23.48 14.62 20.43
C TYR A 141 -22.58 14.06 19.31
N PRO A 142 -23.16 13.35 18.33
CA PRO A 142 -22.38 12.68 17.29
C PRO A 142 -21.58 13.62 16.39
N ALA A 143 -21.99 14.89 16.31
CA ALA A 143 -21.30 15.90 15.50
C ALA A 143 -19.89 16.23 15.97
N ARG A 144 -19.51 15.89 17.21
CA ARG A 144 -18.14 16.09 17.74
C ARG A 144 -17.24 14.86 17.60
N VAL A 145 -17.75 13.79 16.98
CA VAL A 145 -16.99 12.54 16.76
C VAL A 145 -16.39 12.54 15.36
N ALA A 146 -15.11 12.18 15.28
CA ALA A 146 -14.37 12.06 14.03
C ALA A 146 -13.30 10.97 14.11
N GLY A 147 -12.70 10.59 12.99
CA GLY A 147 -11.52 9.75 12.97
C GLY A 147 -10.22 10.56 12.91
N LEU A 148 -9.22 10.08 13.60
CA LEU A 148 -7.87 10.63 13.53
C LEU A 148 -6.88 9.46 13.51
N HIS A 149 -6.67 8.89 12.32
CA HIS A 149 -5.92 7.66 12.13
C HIS A 149 -4.43 7.95 11.92
N PHE A 150 -3.63 7.59 12.92
CA PHE A 150 -2.17 7.69 12.89
C PHE A 150 -1.56 6.37 12.42
N PHE A 151 -0.39 6.47 11.78
CA PHE A 151 0.38 5.31 11.32
C PHE A 151 1.53 4.98 12.27
N ASN A 152 1.83 3.69 12.39
CA ASN A 152 2.87 3.18 13.30
C ASN A 152 4.28 3.32 12.69
N PRO A 153 5.26 3.90 13.39
CA PRO A 153 5.19 4.55 14.72
C PRO A 153 4.65 6.01 14.62
N ALA A 154 3.67 6.35 15.46
CA ALA A 154 3.01 7.66 15.40
C ALA A 154 3.97 8.87 15.50
N PRO A 155 5.04 8.87 16.32
CA PRO A 155 6.00 9.98 16.33
C PRO A 155 6.82 10.14 15.04
N VAL A 156 6.92 9.10 14.21
CA VAL A 156 7.79 9.04 13.02
C VAL A 156 7.03 9.24 11.72
N MET A 157 5.93 8.52 11.55
CA MET A 157 5.13 8.56 10.33
C MET A 157 4.52 9.94 10.13
N LYS A 158 4.58 10.43 8.90
CA LYS A 158 4.11 11.79 8.56
C LYS A 158 2.60 11.85 8.31
N LEU A 159 2.02 10.78 7.80
CA LEU A 159 0.62 10.71 7.42
C LEU A 159 -0.30 10.67 8.64
N VAL A 160 -1.41 11.39 8.55
CA VAL A 160 -2.60 11.25 9.39
C VAL A 160 -3.82 11.31 8.49
N GLU A 161 -4.68 10.32 8.54
CA GLU A 161 -5.99 10.38 7.91
C GLU A 161 -6.98 11.05 8.87
N VAL A 162 -7.65 12.09 8.40
CA VAL A 162 -8.74 12.80 9.11
C VAL A 162 -10.04 12.34 8.51
N ILE A 163 -10.80 11.58 9.27
CA ILE A 163 -11.99 10.90 8.77
C ILE A 163 -13.25 11.62 9.24
N SER A 164 -14.09 12.03 8.30
CA SER A 164 -15.38 12.64 8.53
C SER A 164 -16.50 11.63 8.38
N THR A 165 -17.34 11.52 9.39
CA THR A 165 -18.61 10.77 9.29
C THR A 165 -19.65 11.61 8.56
N VAL A 166 -20.79 11.01 8.24
CA VAL A 166 -21.96 11.76 7.73
C VAL A 166 -22.55 12.75 8.74
N LEU A 167 -22.10 12.69 10.00
CA LEU A 167 -22.55 13.52 11.12
C LEU A 167 -21.52 14.59 11.52
N THR A 168 -20.28 14.46 11.08
CA THR A 168 -19.14 15.32 11.44
C THR A 168 -19.22 16.64 10.64
N PRO A 169 -19.34 17.81 11.28
CA PRO A 169 -19.29 19.08 10.58
C PRO A 169 -17.91 19.35 9.97
N PRO A 170 -17.83 20.09 8.84
CA PRO A 170 -16.57 20.42 8.19
C PRO A 170 -15.53 21.09 9.13
N GLU A 171 -16.00 21.90 10.09
CA GLU A 171 -15.16 22.64 11.03
C GLU A 171 -14.39 21.72 11.98
N ILE A 172 -14.95 20.56 12.34
CA ILE A 172 -14.26 19.55 13.16
C ILE A 172 -13.13 18.90 12.35
N ALA A 173 -13.41 18.53 11.11
CA ALA A 173 -12.40 17.97 10.22
C ALA A 173 -11.26 18.96 9.95
N GLU A 174 -11.59 20.24 9.71
CA GLU A 174 -10.60 21.29 9.51
C GLU A 174 -9.77 21.53 10.78
N THR A 175 -10.39 21.56 11.96
CA THR A 175 -9.70 21.66 13.26
C THR A 175 -8.68 20.53 13.43
N LEU A 176 -9.06 19.28 13.15
CA LEU A 176 -8.17 18.11 13.28
C LEU A 176 -7.06 18.13 12.21
N ALA A 177 -7.36 18.63 11.00
CA ALA A 177 -6.34 18.81 9.97
C ALA A 177 -5.32 19.89 10.35
N LEU A 178 -5.76 21.03 10.89
CA LEU A 178 -4.89 22.09 11.40
C LEU A 178 -4.03 21.59 12.56
N LEU A 179 -4.63 20.87 13.52
CA LEU A 179 -3.90 20.25 14.63
C LEU A 179 -2.84 19.28 14.10
N SER A 180 -3.19 18.44 13.14
CA SER A 180 -2.24 17.49 12.55
C SER A 180 -1.05 18.19 11.92
N ARG A 181 -1.26 19.31 11.20
CA ARG A 181 -0.16 20.13 10.65
C ARG A 181 0.71 20.73 11.75
N ASP A 182 0.12 21.24 12.82
CA ASP A 182 0.83 21.78 13.97
C ASP A 182 1.69 20.71 14.69
N LEU A 183 1.22 19.45 14.69
CA LEU A 183 1.97 18.28 15.15
C LEU A 183 3.10 17.85 14.17
N GLY A 184 3.32 18.58 13.08
CA GLY A 184 4.31 18.29 12.04
C GLY A 184 3.93 17.09 11.17
N LYS A 185 2.63 16.78 11.08
CA LYS A 185 2.06 15.74 10.22
C LYS A 185 1.49 16.32 8.93
N THR A 186 1.20 15.44 7.99
CA THR A 186 0.50 15.75 6.74
C THR A 186 -0.89 15.10 6.83
N PRO A 187 -1.94 15.88 7.09
CA PRO A 187 -3.30 15.37 7.09
C PRO A 187 -3.80 15.14 5.67
N VAL A 188 -4.57 14.08 5.47
CA VAL A 188 -5.40 13.84 4.29
C VAL A 188 -6.85 13.67 4.73
N GLY A 189 -7.78 14.28 4.00
CA GLY A 189 -9.21 14.19 4.28
C GLY A 189 -9.84 12.99 3.59
N VAL A 190 -10.71 12.27 4.31
CA VAL A 190 -11.39 11.09 3.78
C VAL A 190 -12.76 10.88 4.44
N GLY A 191 -13.71 10.31 3.70
CA GLY A 191 -15.01 9.87 4.23
C GLY A 191 -14.86 8.62 5.10
N ASP A 192 -15.86 8.39 5.97
CA ASP A 192 -15.93 7.20 6.82
C ASP A 192 -16.37 5.98 6.02
N ARG A 193 -15.39 5.22 5.54
CA ARG A 193 -15.56 3.88 4.96
C ARG A 193 -14.43 2.99 5.45
N ALA A 194 -14.65 1.68 5.51
CA ALA A 194 -13.65 0.72 5.96
C ALA A 194 -12.31 0.88 5.22
N GLY A 195 -11.23 0.89 5.98
CA GLY A 195 -9.87 0.98 5.44
C GLY A 195 -9.44 2.35 4.94
N PHE A 196 -10.30 3.35 4.99
CA PHE A 196 -10.03 4.73 4.59
C PHE A 196 -9.36 4.82 3.21
N ILE A 197 -8.20 5.51 3.07
CA ILE A 197 -7.45 5.53 1.80
C ILE A 197 -6.44 4.38 1.75
N VAL A 198 -5.55 4.32 2.75
CA VAL A 198 -4.37 3.45 2.66
C VAL A 198 -4.77 1.97 2.62
N ASN A 199 -5.54 1.49 3.59
CA ASN A 199 -5.90 0.08 3.64
C ASN A 199 -6.85 -0.32 2.50
N ALA A 200 -7.77 0.57 2.09
CA ALA A 200 -8.70 0.32 0.99
C ALA A 200 -8.01 0.15 -0.37
N LEU A 201 -6.82 0.74 -0.57
CA LEU A 201 -6.02 0.60 -1.79
C LEU A 201 -4.90 -0.44 -1.64
N LEU A 202 -4.28 -0.53 -0.46
CA LEU A 202 -3.15 -1.42 -0.24
C LEU A 202 -3.57 -2.89 -0.16
N LEU A 203 -4.61 -3.20 0.62
CA LEU A 203 -4.97 -4.60 0.88
C LEU A 203 -5.47 -5.35 -0.36
N PRO A 204 -6.33 -4.80 -1.24
CA PRO A 204 -6.68 -5.49 -2.48
C PRO A 204 -5.48 -5.66 -3.42
N TYR A 205 -4.57 -4.68 -3.49
CA TYR A 205 -3.31 -4.81 -4.23
C TYR A 205 -2.44 -5.97 -3.69
N LEU A 206 -2.26 -6.07 -2.37
CA LEU A 206 -1.53 -7.17 -1.74
C LEU A 206 -2.22 -8.53 -1.97
N ASN A 207 -3.55 -8.56 -1.88
CA ASN A 207 -4.35 -9.75 -2.13
C ASN A 207 -4.24 -10.21 -3.59
N HIS A 208 -4.21 -9.27 -4.54
CA HIS A 208 -3.98 -9.60 -5.96
C HIS A 208 -2.60 -10.24 -6.17
N ALA A 209 -1.54 -9.78 -5.49
CA ALA A 209 -0.23 -10.43 -5.54
C ALA A 209 -0.27 -11.88 -5.01
N VAL A 210 -1.10 -12.17 -4.01
CA VAL A 210 -1.33 -13.56 -3.55
C VAL A 210 -2.04 -14.39 -4.63
N HIS A 211 -3.00 -13.82 -5.35
CA HIS A 211 -3.66 -14.49 -6.47
C HIS A 211 -2.69 -14.82 -7.61
N LEU A 212 -1.77 -13.90 -7.96
CA LEU A 212 -0.73 -14.18 -8.96
C LEU A 212 0.17 -15.37 -8.53
N LEU A 213 0.51 -15.44 -7.24
CA LEU A 213 1.27 -16.57 -6.69
C LEU A 213 0.46 -17.87 -6.70
N GLU A 214 -0.79 -17.83 -6.24
CA GLU A 214 -1.66 -19.02 -6.12
C GLU A 214 -1.97 -19.63 -7.49
N THR A 215 -2.15 -18.80 -8.52
CA THR A 215 -2.37 -19.24 -9.91
C THR A 215 -1.07 -19.62 -10.64
N ALA A 216 0.05 -19.59 -9.93
CA ALA A 216 1.39 -19.84 -10.47
C ALA A 216 1.74 -18.92 -11.67
N GLN A 217 1.21 -17.68 -11.69
CA GLN A 217 1.56 -16.68 -12.69
C GLN A 217 3.07 -16.34 -12.63
N ALA A 218 3.60 -16.22 -11.40
CA ALA A 218 5.01 -16.04 -11.13
C ALA A 218 5.39 -16.62 -9.75
N THR A 219 6.69 -16.72 -9.50
CA THR A 219 7.19 -17.09 -8.15
C THR A 219 7.05 -15.90 -7.20
N ARG A 220 7.06 -16.15 -5.89
CA ARG A 220 7.00 -15.07 -4.87
C ARG A 220 8.20 -14.11 -5.01
N GLU A 221 9.37 -14.65 -5.33
CA GLU A 221 10.60 -13.89 -5.53
C GLU A 221 10.49 -12.97 -6.76
N ASP A 222 9.92 -13.47 -7.85
CA ASP A 222 9.70 -12.70 -9.08
C ASP A 222 8.64 -11.61 -8.86
N ILE A 223 7.54 -11.90 -8.17
CA ILE A 223 6.49 -10.92 -7.85
C ILE A 223 7.08 -9.77 -7.02
N ASP A 224 7.79 -10.09 -5.94
CA ASP A 224 8.40 -9.07 -5.08
C ASP A 224 9.47 -8.26 -5.80
N LYS A 225 10.28 -8.90 -6.64
CA LYS A 225 11.31 -8.24 -7.44
C LYS A 225 10.72 -7.37 -8.55
N ALA A 226 9.67 -7.82 -9.22
CA ALA A 226 8.97 -7.05 -10.25
C ALA A 226 8.48 -5.70 -9.70
N VAL A 227 7.91 -5.71 -8.51
CA VAL A 227 7.41 -4.50 -7.85
C VAL A 227 8.53 -3.58 -7.37
N THR A 228 9.56 -4.15 -6.72
CA THR A 228 10.64 -3.31 -6.16
C THR A 228 11.54 -2.71 -7.23
N VAL A 229 11.79 -3.42 -8.33
CA VAL A 229 12.63 -2.95 -9.44
C VAL A 229 11.80 -2.20 -10.49
N GLY A 230 10.65 -2.76 -10.89
CA GLY A 230 9.81 -2.20 -11.95
C GLY A 230 9.06 -0.94 -11.53
N LEU A 231 8.39 -0.96 -10.38
CA LEU A 231 7.64 0.18 -9.85
C LEU A 231 8.47 1.07 -8.92
N GLY A 232 9.64 0.59 -8.46
CA GLY A 232 10.48 1.31 -7.49
C GLY A 232 9.89 1.36 -6.10
N LEU A 233 8.93 0.48 -5.75
CA LEU A 233 8.35 0.43 -4.43
C LEU A 233 9.38 -0.05 -3.40
N PRO A 234 9.31 0.39 -2.14
CA PRO A 234 10.33 0.08 -1.13
C PRO A 234 10.37 -1.39 -0.74
N MET A 235 9.28 -2.12 -0.96
CA MET A 235 9.14 -3.53 -0.55
C MET A 235 8.22 -4.28 -1.51
N GLY A 236 8.52 -5.55 -1.76
CA GLY A 236 7.63 -6.43 -2.51
C GLY A 236 6.35 -6.76 -1.73
N PRO A 237 5.23 -7.03 -2.42
CA PRO A 237 3.93 -7.20 -1.79
C PRO A 237 3.85 -8.39 -0.84
N LEU A 238 4.48 -9.52 -1.15
CA LEU A 238 4.47 -10.70 -0.30
C LEU A 238 5.37 -10.54 0.94
N THR A 239 6.50 -9.86 0.78
CA THR A 239 7.35 -9.43 1.91
C THR A 239 6.63 -8.43 2.81
N LEU A 240 5.81 -7.53 2.25
CA LEU A 240 5.03 -6.56 3.00
C LEU A 240 3.89 -7.23 3.78
N LEU A 241 3.18 -8.20 3.18
CA LEU A 241 2.21 -9.03 3.88
C LEU A 241 2.81 -9.72 5.11
N ASP A 242 4.00 -10.32 4.96
CA ASP A 242 4.72 -10.96 6.07
C ASP A 242 5.17 -9.96 7.15
N LEU A 243 5.44 -8.71 6.78
CA LEU A 243 5.81 -7.63 7.71
C LEU A 243 4.61 -7.14 8.52
N ILE A 244 3.46 -6.92 7.87
CA ILE A 244 2.21 -6.48 8.51
C ILE A 244 1.67 -7.59 9.43
N GLY A 245 1.72 -8.81 8.93
CA GLY A 245 1.16 -10.00 9.55
C GLY A 245 -0.10 -10.47 8.82
N LEU A 246 -0.06 -11.72 8.35
CA LEU A 246 -1.09 -12.28 7.47
C LEU A 246 -2.48 -12.32 8.12
N ASP A 247 -2.55 -12.59 9.43
CA ASP A 247 -3.80 -12.54 10.22
C ASP A 247 -4.39 -11.13 10.29
N THR A 248 -3.55 -10.11 10.42
CA THR A 248 -3.97 -8.69 10.39
C THR A 248 -4.51 -8.34 8.99
N CYS A 249 -3.80 -8.71 7.93
CA CYS A 249 -4.22 -8.45 6.56
C CYS A 249 -5.54 -9.18 6.23
N LEU A 250 -5.68 -10.43 6.68
CA LEU A 250 -6.91 -11.21 6.52
C LEU A 250 -8.10 -10.52 7.21
N ALA A 251 -7.95 -10.12 8.47
CA ALA A 251 -9.01 -9.45 9.22
C ALA A 251 -9.46 -8.13 8.56
N ILE A 252 -8.51 -7.34 8.03
CA ILE A 252 -8.84 -6.09 7.33
C ILE A 252 -9.58 -6.41 6.03
N LEU A 253 -9.12 -7.38 5.22
CA LEU A 253 -9.81 -7.78 3.99
C LEU A 253 -11.23 -8.27 4.26
N GLU A 254 -11.45 -9.05 5.33
CA GLU A 254 -12.77 -9.50 5.75
C GLU A 254 -13.68 -8.32 6.13
N THR A 255 -13.17 -7.33 6.89
CA THR A 255 -13.91 -6.11 7.21
C THR A 255 -14.29 -5.32 5.95
N LEU A 256 -13.34 -5.17 5.01
CA LEU A 256 -13.59 -4.51 3.73
C LEU A 256 -14.63 -5.27 2.89
N GLN A 257 -14.54 -6.60 2.88
CA GLN A 257 -15.49 -7.47 2.18
C GLN A 257 -16.90 -7.38 2.75
N ASP A 258 -17.03 -7.32 4.07
CA ASP A 258 -18.33 -7.21 4.75
C ASP A 258 -19.00 -5.86 4.46
N GLU A 259 -18.23 -4.77 4.34
CA GLU A 259 -18.77 -3.44 4.05
C GLU A 259 -19.10 -3.24 2.57
N PHE A 260 -18.17 -3.60 1.68
CA PHE A 260 -18.30 -3.28 0.25
C PHE A 260 -18.97 -4.39 -0.57
N GLY A 261 -18.89 -5.63 -0.12
CA GLY A 261 -19.34 -6.79 -0.91
C GLY A 261 -18.45 -7.06 -2.14
N GLY A 262 -19.02 -7.75 -3.13
CA GLY A 262 -18.33 -8.03 -4.40
C GLY A 262 -17.16 -9.02 -4.27
N THR A 263 -16.27 -9.03 -5.24
CA THR A 263 -15.12 -9.96 -5.30
C THR A 263 -13.80 -9.32 -4.91
N ARG A 264 -13.72 -8.00 -4.96
CA ARG A 264 -12.50 -7.20 -4.81
C ARG A 264 -11.72 -7.48 -3.52
N TYR A 265 -12.42 -7.59 -2.40
CA TYR A 265 -11.83 -7.75 -1.08
C TYR A 265 -11.87 -9.20 -0.57
N VAL A 266 -12.40 -10.12 -1.38
CA VAL A 266 -12.42 -11.55 -1.01
C VAL A 266 -10.98 -12.03 -0.81
N PRO A 267 -10.60 -12.45 0.41
CA PRO A 267 -9.25 -12.90 0.67
C PRO A 267 -8.89 -14.14 -0.17
N ALA A 268 -7.70 -14.11 -0.78
CA ALA A 268 -7.18 -15.23 -1.53
C ALA A 268 -7.17 -16.52 -0.69
N PRO A 269 -7.61 -17.67 -1.23
CA PRO A 269 -7.60 -18.95 -0.53
C PRO A 269 -6.25 -19.30 0.11
N LEU A 270 -5.14 -18.99 -0.56
CA LEU A 270 -3.79 -19.22 -0.03
C LEU A 270 -3.53 -18.38 1.23
N LEU A 271 -3.97 -17.12 1.28
CA LEU A 271 -3.83 -16.25 2.46
C LEU A 271 -4.55 -16.88 3.67
N ARG A 272 -5.80 -17.33 3.49
CA ARG A 272 -6.57 -18.02 4.53
C ARG A 272 -5.85 -19.29 5.03
N LYS A 273 -5.37 -20.14 4.12
CA LYS A 273 -4.65 -21.36 4.46
C LYS A 273 -3.38 -21.10 5.27
N LEU A 274 -2.62 -20.04 4.93
CA LEU A 274 -1.44 -19.66 5.71
C LEU A 274 -1.83 -19.20 7.12
N CYS A 275 -2.91 -18.45 7.26
CA CYS A 275 -3.44 -18.03 8.57
C CYS A 275 -3.92 -19.23 9.40
N ASP A 276 -4.65 -20.17 8.80
CA ASP A 276 -5.10 -21.40 9.45
C ASP A 276 -3.92 -22.25 9.96
N ALA A 277 -2.82 -22.26 9.19
CA ALA A 277 -1.57 -22.91 9.58
C ALA A 277 -0.74 -22.11 10.60
N ARG A 278 -1.24 -20.96 11.09
CA ARG A 278 -0.53 -20.00 12.00
C ARG A 278 0.82 -19.50 11.43
N LEU A 279 0.92 -19.40 10.13
CA LEU A 279 2.07 -18.84 9.44
C LEU A 279 1.82 -17.34 9.19
N PHE A 280 1.99 -16.52 10.24
CA PHE A 280 1.60 -15.12 10.24
C PHE A 280 2.68 -14.15 9.74
N GLY A 281 3.72 -14.64 9.06
CA GLY A 281 4.84 -13.84 8.59
C GLY A 281 5.94 -13.68 9.63
N ARG A 282 6.59 -12.51 9.66
CA ARG A 282 7.77 -12.25 10.52
C ARG A 282 7.50 -12.50 12.00
N LYS A 283 6.33 -12.15 12.50
CA LYS A 283 5.97 -12.34 13.94
C LYS A 283 5.89 -13.78 14.38
N SER A 284 5.63 -14.72 13.45
CA SER A 284 5.66 -16.17 13.71
C SER A 284 6.94 -16.84 13.18
N GLY A 285 7.85 -16.06 12.57
CA GLY A 285 9.08 -16.54 11.95
C GLY A 285 8.89 -17.16 10.56
N ARG A 286 7.64 -17.29 10.08
CA ARG A 286 7.32 -17.83 8.76
C ARG A 286 5.98 -17.31 8.26
N GLY A 287 5.91 -17.05 6.95
CA GLY A 287 4.72 -16.67 6.19
C GLY A 287 4.91 -17.13 4.75
N PHE A 288 4.85 -16.19 3.80
CA PHE A 288 5.28 -16.44 2.41
C PHE A 288 6.76 -16.80 2.35
N TYR A 289 7.57 -16.22 3.26
CA TYR A 289 8.99 -16.50 3.42
C TYR A 289 9.29 -17.19 4.75
N ASP A 290 10.43 -17.90 4.83
CA ASP A 290 10.92 -18.48 6.09
C ASP A 290 12.08 -17.65 6.65
N TYR A 291 11.78 -16.87 7.69
CA TYR A 291 12.72 -15.95 8.36
C TYR A 291 13.63 -16.61 9.39
N ARG A 292 13.43 -17.91 9.66
CA ARG A 292 14.26 -18.73 10.57
C ARG A 292 15.49 -19.28 9.87
N ARG A 293 15.46 -19.34 8.52
CA ARG A 293 16.57 -19.84 7.70
C ARG A 293 17.26 -18.66 7.02
N GLN A 294 18.59 -18.63 7.09
CA GLN A 294 19.35 -17.74 6.20
C GLN A 294 19.17 -18.25 4.75
N SER A 295 18.72 -17.38 3.86
CA SER A 295 18.65 -17.68 2.43
C SER A 295 20.08 -17.88 1.92
N THR A 296 20.44 -19.11 1.59
CA THR A 296 21.59 -19.37 0.74
C THR A 296 21.15 -19.08 -0.69
N ALA A 297 21.69 -18.01 -1.28
CA ALA A 297 21.54 -17.80 -2.72
C ALA A 297 22.04 -19.07 -3.43
N ALA A 298 21.17 -19.73 -4.17
CA ALA A 298 21.59 -20.84 -5.02
C ALA A 298 22.44 -20.24 -6.15
N ASP A 299 23.68 -20.67 -6.24
CA ASP A 299 24.58 -20.35 -7.34
C ASP A 299 24.03 -21.08 -8.59
N HIS A 300 23.14 -20.40 -9.33
CA HIS A 300 22.62 -20.94 -10.59
C HIS A 300 23.68 -20.69 -11.67
N GLN A 301 24.30 -21.75 -12.12
CA GLN A 301 25.15 -21.72 -13.30
C GLN A 301 24.31 -21.26 -14.49
N LEU A 302 24.63 -20.08 -15.06
CA LEU A 302 23.87 -19.52 -16.18
C LEU A 302 23.98 -20.45 -17.40
N ALA A 303 22.87 -20.64 -18.10
CA ALA A 303 22.85 -21.37 -19.36
C ALA A 303 23.74 -20.70 -20.41
N PRO A 304 24.28 -21.44 -21.41
CA PRO A 304 25.01 -20.84 -22.51
C PRO A 304 24.07 -19.91 -23.31
N VAL A 305 24.57 -18.71 -23.62
CA VAL A 305 23.85 -17.73 -24.42
C VAL A 305 24.00 -18.10 -25.92
N PRO A 306 22.94 -18.08 -26.73
CA PRO A 306 23.01 -18.40 -28.15
C PRO A 306 23.87 -17.39 -28.92
N ALA A 307 24.45 -17.81 -30.03
CA ALA A 307 25.23 -16.94 -30.92
C ALA A 307 24.32 -16.02 -31.77
N GLU A 308 23.08 -16.44 -32.01
CA GLU A 308 22.10 -15.72 -32.79
C GLU A 308 20.75 -15.69 -32.08
N VAL A 309 20.06 -14.54 -32.18
CA VAL A 309 18.72 -14.28 -31.61
C VAL A 309 17.85 -13.63 -32.67
N ALA A 310 16.64 -14.16 -32.87
CA ALA A 310 15.63 -13.48 -33.67
C ALA A 310 14.79 -12.56 -32.78
N LEU A 311 14.51 -11.33 -33.29
CA LEU A 311 13.65 -10.38 -32.61
C LEU A 311 12.36 -10.18 -33.40
N ILE A 312 11.23 -10.44 -32.75
CA ILE A 312 9.88 -10.25 -33.31
C ILE A 312 9.21 -9.07 -32.61
N ARG A 313 8.65 -8.16 -33.39
CA ARG A 313 8.00 -6.96 -32.91
C ARG A 313 6.50 -7.23 -32.64
N GLN A 314 6.04 -7.05 -31.41
CA GLN A 314 4.62 -6.86 -31.08
C GLN A 314 4.34 -5.41 -30.61
N GLN A 315 5.34 -4.74 -30.03
CA GLN A 315 5.25 -3.37 -29.55
C GLN A 315 6.39 -2.52 -30.11
N ASP A 316 6.13 -1.25 -30.35
CA ASP A 316 7.14 -0.27 -30.74
C ASP A 316 7.84 0.34 -29.52
N GLY A 317 9.07 0.81 -29.71
CA GLY A 317 9.72 1.74 -28.80
C GLY A 317 11.07 1.29 -28.23
N TRP A 318 11.21 0.09 -27.62
CA TRP A 318 12.47 -0.33 -26.99
C TRP A 318 13.21 -1.46 -27.72
N LEU A 319 12.65 -1.98 -28.79
CA LEU A 319 13.23 -3.10 -29.53
C LEU A 319 14.60 -2.78 -30.12
N ASP A 320 14.78 -1.55 -30.61
CA ASP A 320 16.06 -1.10 -31.19
C ASP A 320 17.15 -0.97 -30.11
N GLU A 321 16.77 -0.55 -28.89
CA GLU A 321 17.66 -0.53 -27.74
C GLU A 321 18.04 -1.95 -27.32
N LEU A 322 17.09 -2.87 -27.27
CA LEU A 322 17.34 -4.29 -26.98
C LEU A 322 18.30 -4.89 -28.02
N ALA A 323 18.04 -4.67 -29.31
CA ALA A 323 18.90 -5.12 -30.39
C ALA A 323 20.34 -4.58 -30.24
N SER A 324 20.47 -3.29 -29.92
CA SER A 324 21.77 -2.64 -29.67
C SER A 324 22.49 -3.26 -28.48
N ARG A 325 21.81 -3.54 -27.37
CA ARG A 325 22.40 -4.18 -26.19
C ARG A 325 22.86 -5.61 -26.48
N ILE A 326 22.06 -6.37 -27.25
CA ILE A 326 22.37 -7.75 -27.64
C ILE A 326 23.60 -7.78 -28.57
N THR A 327 23.62 -6.92 -29.58
CA THR A 327 24.77 -6.82 -30.51
C THR A 327 26.04 -6.31 -29.80
N GLY A 328 25.89 -5.41 -28.80
CA GLY A 328 26.98 -4.91 -27.98
C GLY A 328 27.70 -5.98 -27.16
N VAL A 329 27.07 -7.13 -26.90
CA VAL A 329 27.71 -8.28 -26.24
C VAL A 329 28.15 -9.39 -27.22
N GLY A 330 28.17 -9.09 -28.52
CA GLY A 330 28.71 -9.96 -29.57
C GLY A 330 27.73 -11.06 -30.03
N ILE A 331 26.42 -10.85 -29.91
CA ILE A 331 25.37 -11.77 -30.36
C ILE A 331 24.71 -11.19 -31.62
N SER A 332 24.53 -12.03 -32.64
CA SER A 332 23.84 -11.63 -33.87
C SER A 332 22.35 -11.48 -33.64
N VAL A 333 21.78 -10.39 -34.17
CA VAL A 333 20.34 -10.16 -34.16
C VAL A 333 19.82 -10.28 -35.61
N VAL A 334 18.83 -11.16 -35.80
CA VAL A 334 18.18 -11.37 -37.09
C VAL A 334 16.71 -10.99 -37.03
N PRO A 335 16.12 -10.48 -38.16
CA PRO A 335 14.73 -10.05 -38.17
C PRO A 335 13.71 -11.18 -38.28
N GLN A 336 14.16 -12.38 -38.66
CA GLN A 336 13.32 -13.57 -38.78
C GLN A 336 14.08 -14.79 -38.31
N PRO A 337 13.39 -15.76 -37.63
CA PRO A 337 14.03 -16.98 -37.15
C PRO A 337 14.41 -17.88 -38.36
N SER A 338 15.47 -18.66 -38.16
CA SER A 338 15.94 -19.73 -39.04
C SER A 338 16.15 -21.00 -38.18
N ASP A 339 16.42 -22.14 -38.84
CA ASP A 339 16.73 -23.41 -38.12
C ASP A 339 18.02 -23.31 -37.26
N GLU A 340 18.87 -22.30 -37.45
CA GLU A 340 20.07 -22.01 -36.67
C GLU A 340 19.80 -21.05 -35.50
N THR A 341 18.63 -20.43 -35.45
CA THR A 341 18.27 -19.44 -34.42
C THR A 341 18.07 -20.14 -33.06
N GLY A 342 18.97 -19.86 -32.12
CA GLY A 342 18.96 -20.53 -30.82
C GLY A 342 17.95 -19.98 -29.81
N LEU A 343 17.36 -18.80 -30.08
CA LEU A 343 16.37 -18.13 -29.23
C LEU A 343 15.59 -17.11 -30.04
N ILE A 344 14.27 -17.13 -29.90
CA ILE A 344 13.36 -16.15 -30.49
C ILE A 344 12.78 -15.29 -29.39
N ILE A 345 12.99 -13.99 -29.49
CA ILE A 345 12.49 -13.01 -28.53
C ILE A 345 11.38 -12.19 -29.17
N VAL A 346 10.24 -12.17 -28.52
CA VAL A 346 9.11 -11.29 -28.84
C VAL A 346 9.17 -10.08 -27.91
N ALA A 347 9.15 -8.86 -28.48
CA ALA A 347 8.91 -7.64 -27.71
C ALA A 347 7.45 -7.67 -27.23
N ALA A 348 7.25 -8.23 -26.03
CA ALA A 348 5.92 -8.55 -25.54
C ALA A 348 5.15 -7.29 -25.13
N ASP A 349 3.88 -7.31 -25.44
CA ASP A 349 2.90 -6.28 -25.09
C ASP A 349 1.93 -6.85 -24.04
N PRO A 350 1.73 -6.21 -22.88
CA PRO A 350 0.87 -6.74 -21.82
C PRO A 350 -0.62 -6.87 -22.21
N ARG A 351 -1.02 -6.35 -23.37
CA ARG A 351 -2.36 -6.51 -23.95
C ARG A 351 -2.53 -7.82 -24.72
N HIS A 352 -1.45 -8.44 -25.15
CA HIS A 352 -1.45 -9.56 -26.10
C HIS A 352 -0.69 -10.76 -25.52
N ARG A 353 -1.13 -11.96 -25.92
CA ARG A 353 -0.41 -13.17 -25.57
C ARG A 353 0.83 -13.33 -26.46
N VAL A 354 1.93 -13.68 -25.83
CA VAL A 354 3.18 -14.04 -26.54
C VAL A 354 2.99 -15.29 -27.39
N LEU A 355 2.10 -16.22 -26.94
CA LEU A 355 1.77 -17.45 -27.66
C LEU A 355 1.31 -17.19 -29.10
N ASP A 356 0.53 -16.13 -29.34
CA ASP A 356 0.02 -15.83 -30.69
C ASP A 356 1.17 -15.48 -31.66
N ALA A 357 2.15 -14.71 -31.20
CA ALA A 357 3.37 -14.43 -31.96
C ALA A 357 4.26 -15.68 -32.12
N ALA A 358 4.32 -16.52 -31.08
CA ALA A 358 5.08 -17.78 -31.09
C ALA A 358 4.55 -18.76 -32.16
N LEU A 359 3.22 -18.87 -32.25
CA LEU A 359 2.57 -19.70 -33.27
C LEU A 359 2.77 -19.14 -34.69
N ALA A 360 2.70 -17.83 -34.83
CA ALA A 360 2.96 -17.17 -36.12
C ALA A 360 4.42 -17.32 -36.60
N ALA A 361 5.37 -17.39 -35.65
CA ALA A 361 6.78 -17.65 -35.94
C ALA A 361 7.09 -19.10 -36.37
N GLY A 362 6.19 -20.05 -36.12
CA GLY A 362 6.36 -21.47 -36.47
C GLY A 362 7.23 -22.27 -35.47
N HIS A 363 7.83 -21.62 -34.46
CA HIS A 363 8.76 -22.24 -33.49
C HIS A 363 8.33 -21.99 -32.02
N PRO A 364 7.13 -22.38 -31.59
CA PRO A 364 6.56 -21.97 -30.32
C PRO A 364 7.37 -22.42 -29.09
N ALA A 365 8.14 -23.50 -29.18
CA ALA A 365 9.00 -24.00 -28.11
C ALA A 365 10.26 -23.14 -27.88
N GLU A 366 10.66 -22.34 -28.86
CA GLU A 366 11.88 -21.52 -28.86
C GLU A 366 11.61 -20.02 -28.59
N VAL A 367 10.34 -19.65 -28.36
CA VAL A 367 9.92 -18.27 -28.17
C VAL A 367 9.80 -17.91 -26.70
N VAL A 368 10.31 -16.72 -26.35
CA VAL A 368 10.13 -16.04 -25.07
C VAL A 368 9.70 -14.61 -25.32
N GLY A 369 8.69 -14.13 -24.64
CA GLY A 369 8.38 -12.70 -24.56
C GLY A 369 9.37 -11.99 -23.66
N ILE A 370 9.77 -10.80 -24.01
CA ILE A 370 10.41 -9.86 -23.09
C ILE A 370 9.56 -8.59 -23.04
N HIS A 371 9.05 -8.28 -21.88
CA HIS A 371 8.46 -7.01 -21.57
C HIS A 371 9.45 -6.17 -20.76
N PHE A 372 9.73 -4.95 -21.23
CA PHE A 372 10.70 -4.07 -20.59
C PHE A 372 10.00 -2.98 -19.79
N VAL A 373 10.25 -2.98 -18.49
CA VAL A 373 9.79 -1.92 -17.58
C VAL A 373 10.96 -1.00 -17.28
N ALA A 374 10.91 0.23 -17.78
CA ALA A 374 11.94 1.22 -17.53
C ALA A 374 11.99 1.60 -16.05
N ALA A 375 13.14 1.41 -15.40
CA ALA A 375 13.32 1.96 -14.07
C ALA A 375 13.43 3.48 -14.15
N GLY A 376 12.60 4.20 -13.43
CA GLY A 376 12.83 5.63 -13.18
C GLY A 376 14.23 5.81 -12.56
N ASN A 377 14.92 6.95 -12.81
CA ASN A 377 16.19 7.32 -12.16
C ASN A 377 17.50 6.69 -12.71
N GLY A 378 17.56 6.25 -13.96
CA GLY A 378 18.81 5.80 -14.63
C GLY A 378 19.35 4.45 -14.11
N LYS A 379 18.60 3.68 -13.35
CA LYS A 379 18.95 2.32 -12.96
C LYS A 379 18.65 1.34 -14.11
N PRO A 380 19.30 0.15 -14.16
CA PRO A 380 18.93 -0.89 -15.09
C PRO A 380 17.44 -1.24 -14.95
N GLY A 381 16.73 -1.28 -16.08
CA GLY A 381 15.34 -1.63 -16.13
C GLY A 381 15.08 -3.09 -15.72
N LEU A 382 13.80 -3.42 -15.57
CA LEU A 382 13.33 -4.77 -15.37
C LEU A 382 13.00 -5.40 -16.74
N ALA A 383 13.38 -6.65 -16.93
CA ALA A 383 12.92 -7.51 -18.02
C ALA A 383 11.98 -8.57 -17.44
N GLU A 384 10.69 -8.49 -17.75
CA GLU A 384 9.76 -9.59 -17.52
C GLU A 384 9.88 -10.57 -18.67
N LEU A 385 10.43 -11.77 -18.39
CA LEU A 385 10.43 -12.89 -19.34
C LEU A 385 9.07 -13.56 -19.30
N VAL A 386 8.30 -13.39 -20.36
CA VAL A 386 6.94 -13.92 -20.49
C VAL A 386 7.00 -15.26 -21.21
N LEU A 387 6.62 -16.30 -20.50
CA LEU A 387 6.73 -17.70 -20.99
C LEU A 387 5.36 -18.27 -21.33
N PRO A 388 5.06 -18.48 -22.63
CA PRO A 388 4.01 -19.42 -23.04
C PRO A 388 4.22 -20.80 -22.42
N ASP A 389 3.15 -21.51 -22.07
CA ASP A 389 3.24 -22.85 -21.46
C ASP A 389 3.89 -23.90 -22.42
N VAL A 390 4.03 -23.57 -23.69
CA VAL A 390 4.69 -24.40 -24.73
C VAL A 390 6.20 -24.14 -24.84
N THR A 391 6.72 -23.08 -24.21
CA THR A 391 8.15 -22.74 -24.25
C THR A 391 9.00 -23.83 -23.59
N ALA A 392 10.04 -24.29 -24.26
CA ALA A 392 10.95 -25.29 -23.69
C ALA A 392 11.76 -24.72 -22.52
N ALA A 393 11.97 -25.50 -21.47
CA ALA A 393 12.72 -25.08 -20.27
C ALA A 393 14.12 -24.54 -20.60
N GLY A 394 14.80 -25.12 -21.57
CA GLY A 394 16.13 -24.66 -22.04
C GLY A 394 16.08 -23.27 -22.67
N THR A 395 14.99 -22.91 -23.34
CA THR A 395 14.77 -21.60 -23.97
C THR A 395 14.62 -20.51 -22.91
N ALA A 396 13.85 -20.74 -21.86
CA ALA A 396 13.72 -19.82 -20.73
C ALA A 396 15.08 -19.55 -20.06
N ALA A 397 15.88 -20.59 -19.86
CA ALA A 397 17.21 -20.46 -19.25
C ALA A 397 18.18 -19.64 -20.14
N LYS A 398 18.14 -19.82 -21.47
CA LYS A 398 18.93 -19.03 -22.44
C LYS A 398 18.51 -17.54 -22.40
N ALA A 399 17.21 -17.27 -22.39
CA ALA A 399 16.68 -15.90 -22.30
C ALA A 399 17.09 -15.21 -21.01
N ALA A 400 17.02 -15.89 -19.87
CA ALA A 400 17.47 -15.36 -18.58
C ALA A 400 18.97 -15.07 -18.57
N ALA A 401 19.80 -15.95 -19.13
CA ALA A 401 21.23 -15.76 -19.27
C ALA A 401 21.57 -14.57 -20.17
N LEU A 402 20.86 -14.42 -21.30
CA LEU A 402 20.99 -13.27 -22.19
C LEU A 402 20.66 -11.95 -21.47
N ALA A 403 19.50 -11.89 -20.84
CA ALA A 403 19.06 -10.68 -20.14
C ALA A 403 20.04 -10.26 -19.03
N ALA A 404 20.55 -11.23 -18.26
CA ALA A 404 21.62 -10.98 -17.28
C ALA A 404 22.90 -10.44 -17.93
N ARG A 405 23.32 -11.00 -19.08
CA ARG A 405 24.51 -10.59 -19.82
C ARG A 405 24.44 -9.17 -20.35
N ILE A 406 23.23 -8.71 -20.74
CA ILE A 406 22.99 -7.33 -21.19
C ILE A 406 22.63 -6.36 -20.04
N GLY A 407 22.78 -6.81 -18.77
CA GLY A 407 22.66 -5.96 -17.59
C GLY A 407 21.23 -5.67 -17.15
N LEU A 408 20.25 -6.53 -17.49
CA LEU A 408 18.85 -6.37 -17.07
C LEU A 408 18.57 -7.17 -15.80
N ASN A 409 17.70 -6.64 -14.95
CA ASN A 409 17.08 -7.41 -13.88
C ASN A 409 15.98 -8.29 -14.48
N VAL A 410 16.00 -9.57 -14.17
CA VAL A 410 15.07 -10.56 -14.75
C VAL A 410 14.05 -11.02 -13.72
N VAL A 411 12.80 -11.09 -14.14
CA VAL A 411 11.72 -11.84 -13.47
C VAL A 411 11.02 -12.70 -14.53
N ILE A 412 10.37 -13.78 -14.09
CA ILE A 412 9.69 -14.71 -14.97
C ILE A 412 8.20 -14.71 -14.66
N SER A 413 7.39 -14.54 -15.69
CA SER A 413 5.94 -14.67 -15.63
C SER A 413 5.40 -15.63 -16.68
N ARG A 414 4.23 -16.22 -16.41
CA ARG A 414 3.45 -16.90 -17.44
C ARG A 414 2.83 -15.91 -18.41
N ASP A 415 2.55 -16.39 -19.61
CA ASP A 415 1.92 -15.63 -20.70
C ASP A 415 0.42 -15.37 -20.40
N ARG A 416 0.17 -14.33 -19.62
CA ARG A 416 -1.17 -13.83 -19.29
C ARG A 416 -1.17 -12.31 -19.43
N PRO A 417 -2.25 -11.68 -19.94
CA PRO A 417 -2.33 -10.23 -20.05
C PRO A 417 -2.02 -9.51 -18.72
N GLY A 418 -1.30 -8.39 -18.81
CA GLY A 418 -0.84 -7.60 -17.67
C GLY A 418 0.46 -8.11 -17.03
N PHE A 419 0.93 -9.31 -17.35
CA PHE A 419 2.13 -9.95 -16.80
C PHE A 419 2.18 -9.84 -15.25
N ILE A 420 3.22 -9.23 -14.64
CA ILE A 420 3.28 -9.00 -13.19
C ILE A 420 3.07 -7.52 -12.85
N VAL A 421 3.86 -6.64 -13.47
CA VAL A 421 3.92 -5.22 -13.08
C VAL A 421 2.59 -4.53 -13.37
N GLU A 422 2.12 -4.61 -14.61
CA GLU A 422 0.86 -3.96 -15.02
C GLU A 422 -0.35 -4.63 -14.37
N ALA A 423 -0.34 -5.95 -14.18
CA ALA A 423 -1.43 -6.65 -13.51
C ALA A 423 -1.66 -6.08 -12.10
N LEU A 424 -0.58 -5.84 -11.35
CA LEU A 424 -0.67 -5.29 -10.00
C LEU A 424 -0.94 -3.78 -9.99
N ALA A 425 -0.18 -3.03 -10.81
CA ALA A 425 -0.25 -1.57 -10.80
C ALA A 425 -1.57 -1.05 -11.36
N TYR A 426 -2.02 -1.58 -12.51
CA TYR A 426 -3.18 -1.01 -13.20
C TYR A 426 -4.50 -1.35 -12.49
N ALA A 427 -4.59 -2.52 -11.87
CA ALA A 427 -5.70 -2.83 -10.98
C ALA A 427 -5.79 -1.82 -9.83
N GLN A 428 -4.65 -1.50 -9.18
CA GLN A 428 -4.61 -0.50 -8.11
C GLN A 428 -4.92 0.92 -8.60
N TYR A 429 -4.49 1.29 -9.82
CA TYR A 429 -4.82 2.59 -10.39
C TYR A 429 -6.32 2.72 -10.67
N ASN A 430 -6.96 1.68 -11.20
CA ASN A 430 -8.42 1.63 -11.38
C ASN A 430 -9.13 1.84 -10.04
N ASP A 431 -8.61 1.24 -8.97
CA ASP A 431 -9.12 1.38 -7.62
C ASP A 431 -8.97 2.80 -7.08
N ALA A 432 -7.84 3.44 -7.31
CA ALA A 432 -7.60 4.82 -6.91
C ALA A 432 -8.54 5.80 -7.65
N VAL A 433 -8.76 5.57 -8.96
CA VAL A 433 -9.73 6.37 -9.73
C VAL A 433 -11.15 6.15 -9.25
N ARG A 434 -11.54 4.91 -8.92
CA ARG A 434 -12.85 4.59 -8.32
C ARG A 434 -13.07 5.38 -7.02
N MET A 435 -12.07 5.39 -6.13
CA MET A 435 -12.14 6.12 -4.87
C MET A 435 -12.39 7.62 -5.09
N PHE A 436 -11.73 8.22 -6.08
CA PHE A 436 -11.95 9.62 -6.47
C PHE A 436 -13.32 9.84 -7.11
N GLN A 437 -13.70 9.00 -8.10
CA GLN A 437 -14.99 9.07 -8.79
C GLN A 437 -16.17 9.02 -7.83
N ASP A 438 -16.08 8.19 -6.79
CA ASP A 438 -17.11 8.04 -5.76
C ASP A 438 -17.13 9.20 -4.75
N GLY A 439 -16.26 10.23 -4.93
CA GLY A 439 -16.19 11.39 -4.05
C GLY A 439 -15.66 11.10 -2.66
N TYR A 440 -14.94 9.99 -2.50
CA TYR A 440 -14.51 9.47 -1.21
C TYR A 440 -13.24 10.16 -0.68
N ALA A 441 -12.28 10.46 -1.58
CA ALA A 441 -11.08 11.21 -1.28
C ALA A 441 -10.65 12.04 -2.49
N GLY A 442 -9.95 13.15 -2.25
CA GLY A 442 -9.37 13.99 -3.30
C GLY A 442 -8.17 13.35 -3.98
N LEU A 443 -7.90 13.70 -5.25
CA LEU A 443 -6.75 13.18 -6.02
C LEU A 443 -5.42 13.37 -5.27
N ALA A 444 -5.20 14.56 -4.70
CA ALA A 444 -3.97 14.86 -3.97
C ALA A 444 -3.87 14.08 -2.65
N ASP A 445 -5.00 13.84 -1.99
CA ASP A 445 -5.05 13.09 -0.73
C ASP A 445 -4.76 11.61 -0.95
N ILE A 446 -5.31 11.02 -2.03
CA ILE A 446 -5.04 9.63 -2.44
C ILE A 446 -3.53 9.43 -2.68
N ASP A 447 -2.92 10.26 -3.51
CA ASP A 447 -1.49 10.17 -3.81
C ASP A 447 -0.64 10.38 -2.55
N THR A 448 -0.96 11.39 -1.75
CA THR A 448 -0.24 11.70 -0.51
C THR A 448 -0.34 10.56 0.50
N ALA A 449 -1.52 9.96 0.64
CA ALA A 449 -1.74 8.84 1.54
C ALA A 449 -0.88 7.63 1.16
N MET A 450 -0.82 7.26 -0.11
CA MET A 450 -0.02 6.13 -0.57
C MET A 450 1.49 6.41 -0.48
N MET A 451 1.92 7.64 -0.79
CA MET A 451 3.32 8.03 -0.67
C MET A 451 3.80 8.03 0.80
N LEU A 452 3.04 8.63 1.69
CA LEU A 452 3.45 8.79 3.09
C LEU A 452 3.10 7.60 3.98
N GLY A 453 2.02 6.87 3.66
CA GLY A 453 1.57 5.69 4.40
C GLY A 453 2.29 4.40 3.98
N CYS A 454 2.51 4.23 2.69
CA CYS A 454 3.12 3.02 2.11
C CYS A 454 4.55 3.22 1.61
N GLY A 455 5.06 4.45 1.63
CA GLY A 455 6.40 4.77 1.14
C GLY A 455 6.53 4.72 -0.39
N TYR A 456 5.43 4.89 -1.12
CA TYR A 456 5.47 4.94 -2.58
C TYR A 456 6.31 6.12 -3.05
N PRO A 457 7.16 5.97 -4.08
CA PRO A 457 7.99 7.06 -4.58
C PRO A 457 7.15 8.15 -5.28
N ARG A 458 5.99 7.78 -5.79
CA ARG A 458 5.00 8.62 -6.47
C ARG A 458 3.60 8.07 -6.13
N GLY A 459 2.59 8.93 -6.16
CA GLY A 459 1.21 8.51 -5.92
C GLY A 459 0.66 7.66 -7.08
N PRO A 460 -0.35 6.80 -6.82
CA PRO A 460 -0.92 5.91 -7.83
C PRO A 460 -1.54 6.67 -9.01
N LEU A 461 -2.14 7.84 -8.79
CA LEU A 461 -2.72 8.65 -9.86
C LEU A 461 -1.65 9.36 -10.70
N GLN A 462 -0.54 9.78 -10.08
CA GLN A 462 0.62 10.26 -10.82
C GLN A 462 1.25 9.14 -11.67
N MET A 463 1.39 7.93 -11.12
CA MET A 463 1.94 6.79 -11.86
C MET A 463 1.00 6.35 -13.00
N LEU A 464 -0.31 6.49 -12.82
CA LEU A 464 -1.30 6.27 -13.87
C LEU A 464 -1.12 7.26 -15.03
N ASP A 465 -0.96 8.56 -14.73
CA ASP A 465 -0.73 9.58 -15.77
C ASP A 465 0.54 9.30 -16.58
N GLU A 466 1.61 8.85 -15.91
CA GLU A 466 2.87 8.44 -16.57
C GLU A 466 2.69 7.20 -17.47
N ALA A 467 1.83 6.25 -17.05
CA ALA A 467 1.50 5.06 -17.83
C ALA A 467 0.53 5.34 -18.98
N SER A 468 -0.12 6.50 -19.02
CA SER A 468 -1.23 6.88 -19.88
C SER A 468 -2.54 6.15 -19.56
N ALA A 469 -3.60 6.89 -19.31
CA ALA A 469 -4.94 6.34 -19.05
C ALA A 469 -5.42 5.40 -20.16
N ALA A 470 -5.13 5.72 -21.43
CA ALA A 470 -5.49 4.87 -22.59
C ALA A 470 -4.77 3.51 -22.57
N ASN A 471 -3.48 3.49 -22.18
CA ASN A 471 -2.74 2.24 -22.02
C ASN A 471 -3.28 1.42 -20.86
N VAL A 472 -3.53 2.06 -19.70
CA VAL A 472 -4.10 1.40 -18.51
C VAL A 472 -5.45 0.74 -18.85
N VAL A 473 -6.37 1.47 -19.51
CA VAL A 473 -7.67 0.94 -19.96
C VAL A 473 -7.47 -0.27 -20.86
N SER A 474 -6.61 -0.17 -21.90
CA SER A 474 -6.41 -1.27 -22.85
C SER A 474 -5.87 -2.55 -22.21
N VAL A 475 -4.97 -2.44 -21.21
CA VAL A 475 -4.44 -3.60 -20.50
C VAL A 475 -5.49 -4.18 -19.55
N LEU A 476 -6.25 -3.34 -18.82
CA LEU A 476 -7.34 -3.80 -17.97
C LEU A 476 -8.41 -4.56 -18.76
N ASP A 477 -8.80 -4.05 -19.93
CA ASP A 477 -9.74 -4.73 -20.83
C ASP A 477 -9.21 -6.11 -21.28
N ALA A 478 -7.93 -6.21 -21.61
CA ALA A 478 -7.30 -7.47 -21.98
C ALA A 478 -7.25 -8.46 -20.79
N MET A 479 -6.93 -7.97 -19.60
CA MET A 479 -6.96 -8.77 -18.36
C MET A 479 -8.37 -9.25 -18.02
N HIS A 480 -9.37 -8.36 -18.12
CA HIS A 480 -10.78 -8.70 -17.92
C HIS A 480 -11.25 -9.76 -18.91
N ALA A 481 -10.95 -9.57 -20.21
CA ALA A 481 -11.32 -10.53 -21.26
C ALA A 481 -10.69 -11.92 -21.03
N ALA A 482 -9.48 -11.98 -20.45
CA ALA A 482 -8.79 -13.23 -20.19
C ALA A 482 -9.28 -13.95 -18.92
N THR A 483 -9.74 -13.22 -17.90
CA THR A 483 -10.07 -13.76 -16.57
C THR A 483 -11.56 -13.78 -16.28
N GLY A 484 -12.35 -12.90 -16.88
CA GLY A 484 -13.74 -12.62 -16.53
C GLY A 484 -13.90 -11.89 -15.19
N ASP A 485 -12.82 -11.40 -14.58
CA ASP A 485 -12.88 -10.69 -13.31
C ASP A 485 -13.51 -9.29 -13.50
N PRO A 486 -14.69 -9.02 -12.91
CA PRO A 486 -15.38 -7.75 -13.06
C PRO A 486 -14.62 -6.57 -12.41
N GLU A 487 -13.72 -6.81 -11.48
CA GLU A 487 -12.94 -5.75 -10.81
C GLU A 487 -11.88 -5.14 -11.72
N LEU A 488 -11.54 -5.83 -12.82
CA LEU A 488 -10.64 -5.34 -13.85
C LEU A 488 -11.32 -4.47 -14.92
N ILE A 489 -12.66 -4.33 -14.87
CA ILE A 489 -13.37 -3.40 -15.74
C ILE A 489 -12.94 -1.97 -15.42
N PRO A 490 -12.45 -1.19 -16.40
CA PRO A 490 -12.11 0.21 -16.17
C PRO A 490 -13.32 0.99 -15.63
N VAL A 491 -13.13 1.75 -14.56
CA VAL A 491 -14.21 2.61 -14.03
C VAL A 491 -14.56 3.71 -15.06
N PRO A 492 -15.81 4.18 -15.09
CA PRO A 492 -16.29 5.14 -16.11
C PRO A 492 -15.39 6.36 -16.26
N LEU A 493 -14.97 6.98 -15.16
CA LEU A 493 -14.10 8.16 -15.19
C LEU A 493 -12.73 7.88 -15.82
N LEU A 494 -12.15 6.70 -15.57
CA LEU A 494 -10.88 6.30 -16.18
C LEU A 494 -11.04 6.15 -17.71
N ALA A 495 -12.13 5.53 -18.15
CA ALA A 495 -12.44 5.37 -19.57
C ALA A 495 -12.71 6.72 -20.27
N GLU A 496 -13.38 7.66 -19.60
CA GLU A 496 -13.58 9.02 -20.11
C GLU A 496 -12.25 9.75 -20.26
N TYR A 497 -11.38 9.72 -19.25
CA TYR A 497 -10.06 10.37 -19.31
C TYR A 497 -9.16 9.75 -20.36
N ALA A 498 -9.20 8.44 -20.52
CA ALA A 498 -8.49 7.73 -21.59
C ALA A 498 -8.93 8.20 -22.98
N THR A 499 -10.25 8.35 -23.19
CA THR A 499 -10.83 8.82 -24.46
C THR A 499 -10.51 10.29 -24.74
N ALA A 500 -10.53 11.13 -23.70
CA ALA A 500 -10.28 12.57 -23.83
C ALA A 500 -8.78 12.93 -23.87
N GLY A 501 -7.89 11.99 -23.56
CA GLY A 501 -6.45 12.26 -23.40
C GLY A 501 -6.13 13.15 -22.18
N ASN A 502 -6.99 13.14 -21.17
CA ASN A 502 -6.83 13.94 -19.96
C ASN A 502 -5.89 13.27 -18.96
N LEU A 503 -5.28 14.11 -18.11
CA LEU A 503 -4.47 13.70 -16.96
C LEU A 503 -5.22 13.94 -15.66
N PHE A 504 -5.07 13.04 -14.69
CA PHE A 504 -5.65 13.20 -13.35
C PHE A 504 -4.98 14.30 -12.54
N ARG A 505 -3.69 14.55 -12.77
CA ARG A 505 -2.88 15.54 -12.05
C ARG A 505 -2.77 16.91 -12.74
N ALA A 506 -3.10 17.04 -14.02
CA ALA A 506 -3.03 18.32 -14.72
C ALA A 506 -4.05 19.37 -14.24
N GLY A 507 -5.09 18.96 -13.49
CA GLY A 507 -6.09 19.86 -12.90
C GLY A 507 -5.78 20.34 -11.47
N ALA A 508 -4.66 19.93 -10.86
CA ALA A 508 -4.32 20.28 -9.48
C ALA A 508 -3.58 21.64 -9.33
N GLY A 509 -3.48 22.40 -10.41
CA GLY A 509 -2.79 23.70 -10.48
C GLY A 509 -3.72 24.89 -10.75
N GLY A 510 -5.04 24.77 -10.45
CA GLY A 510 -6.01 25.84 -10.57
C GLY A 510 -6.57 26.25 -9.21
#